data_f9e60bb110a3b23bc21e56588aa0c94a
#
_entry.id   f9e60bb110a3b23bc21e56588aa0c94a
#
_cell.length_a   1.000
_cell.length_b   1.000
_cell.length_c   1.000
_cell.angle_alpha   90.00
_cell.angle_beta   90.00
_cell.angle_gamma   90.00
#
_symmetry.space_group_name_H-M   'P 1'
#
loop_
_entity.id
_entity.type
_entity.pdbx_description
1 polymer ?
#
loop_
_entity_poly.entity_id
_entity_poly.type
_entity_poly.pdbx_seq_one_letter_code
_entity_poly.pdbx_strand_id
1 'polypeptide(L)'
;HIAAISNVAINERDPFVGNCAFAHKGGMHIDGVNKASSSFEHINPELVGGQRRFLMSEVSGRRMILDKIWEVDSSITKDDAVTDSIMKRLKEMEHEGYQFEGAESTFELVIRKQLGKYRPFFELEHFKIIGEQPTNGEFGSSAIIKVKVDGKSEITAAEGDGPVNALDSALRKVLDRFYPELSTAHLTDYKVRV
;
A
#
# COMPACT_ATOMS: atom_id res chain seq x y z
N HIS A 1 15.81 2.12 -16.71
CA HIS A 1 15.90 1.96 -18.18
C HIS A 1 16.88 0.87 -18.60
N ILE A 2 18.16 0.90 -18.18
CA ILE A 2 19.17 -0.09 -18.59
C ILE A 2 18.76 -1.50 -18.17
N ALA A 3 18.32 -1.70 -16.92
CA ALA A 3 17.86 -3.00 -16.43
C ALA A 3 16.67 -3.54 -17.24
N ALA A 4 15.71 -2.67 -17.60
CA ALA A 4 14.58 -3.05 -18.43
C ALA A 4 14.99 -3.44 -19.86
N ILE A 5 15.94 -2.71 -20.46
CA ILE A 5 16.44 -3.00 -21.81
C ILE A 5 17.28 -4.30 -21.83
N SER A 6 18.09 -4.53 -20.79
CA SER A 6 18.93 -5.73 -20.68
C SER A 6 18.22 -6.95 -20.12
N ASN A 7 16.94 -6.81 -19.74
CA ASN A 7 16.14 -7.84 -19.08
C ASN A 7 16.81 -8.41 -17.81
N VAL A 8 17.50 -7.53 -17.06
CA VAL A 8 18.19 -7.88 -15.81
C VAL A 8 17.32 -7.42 -14.64
N ALA A 9 16.93 -8.35 -13.77
CA ALA A 9 16.30 -8.03 -12.51
C ALA A 9 17.34 -7.49 -11.52
N ILE A 10 17.19 -6.23 -11.09
CA ILE A 10 18.02 -5.66 -10.02
C ILE A 10 17.51 -6.24 -8.70
N ASN A 11 18.42 -6.77 -7.88
CA ASN A 11 18.07 -7.17 -6.53
C ASN A 11 17.77 -5.92 -5.68
N GLU A 12 16.68 -5.94 -4.94
CA GLU A 12 16.27 -4.80 -4.09
C GLU A 12 17.35 -4.39 -3.06
N ARG A 13 18.28 -5.30 -2.74
CA ARG A 13 19.36 -5.08 -1.76
C ARG A 13 20.73 -4.80 -2.41
N ASP A 14 20.80 -4.72 -3.74
CA ASP A 14 22.07 -4.41 -4.39
C ASP A 14 22.59 -3.05 -3.91
N PRO A 15 23.89 -2.97 -3.57
CA PRO A 15 24.50 -1.74 -3.11
C PRO A 15 24.26 -0.60 -4.11
N PHE A 16 23.89 0.57 -3.60
CA PHE A 16 23.62 1.83 -4.31
C PHE A 16 22.39 1.83 -5.23
N VAL A 17 22.08 0.73 -5.93
CA VAL A 17 21.04 0.70 -6.98
C VAL A 17 19.76 -0.01 -6.57
N GLY A 18 19.80 -0.85 -5.55
CA GLY A 18 18.61 -1.55 -5.04
C GLY A 18 17.66 -0.61 -4.31
N ASN A 19 16.37 -0.85 -4.44
CA ASN A 19 15.36 -0.03 -3.80
C ASN A 19 15.46 0.00 -2.26
N CYS A 20 16.09 -1.01 -1.66
CA CYS A 20 16.33 -1.12 -0.22
C CYS A 20 17.75 -0.74 0.20
N ALA A 21 18.61 -0.27 -0.73
CA ALA A 21 20.02 0.04 -0.43
C ALA A 21 20.17 1.10 0.67
N PHE A 22 19.24 2.06 0.74
CA PHE A 22 19.19 3.12 1.74
C PHE A 22 17.93 3.07 2.58
N ALA A 23 17.46 1.84 2.88
CA ALA A 23 16.26 1.63 3.67
C ALA A 23 16.63 1.32 5.13
N HIS A 24 16.04 2.05 6.06
CA HIS A 24 16.21 1.89 7.51
C HIS A 24 14.93 1.36 8.13
N LYS A 25 15.02 0.27 8.88
CA LYS A 25 13.87 -0.40 9.50
C LYS A 25 13.84 -0.25 11.03
N GLY A 26 14.99 -0.19 11.68
CA GLY A 26 15.08 -0.11 13.14
C GLY A 26 14.85 1.29 13.67
N GLY A 27 14.00 1.46 14.70
CA GLY A 27 13.67 2.76 15.29
C GLY A 27 14.89 3.57 15.76
N MET A 28 15.91 2.92 16.36
CA MET A 28 17.16 3.58 16.75
C MET A 28 17.98 4.05 15.54
N HIS A 29 17.99 3.25 14.46
CA HIS A 29 18.67 3.62 13.21
C HIS A 29 17.98 4.82 12.56
N ILE A 30 16.66 4.83 12.51
CA ILE A 30 15.87 5.95 11.97
C ILE A 30 16.12 7.23 12.79
N ASP A 31 16.09 7.15 14.11
CA ASP A 31 16.40 8.30 14.99
C ASP A 31 17.84 8.77 14.80
N GLY A 32 18.80 7.85 14.68
CA GLY A 32 20.20 8.16 14.41
C GLY A 32 20.41 8.86 13.07
N VAL A 33 19.81 8.34 12.00
CA VAL A 33 19.87 8.93 10.65
C VAL A 33 19.25 10.34 10.64
N ASN A 34 18.14 10.54 11.34
CA ASN A 34 17.49 11.85 11.43
C ASN A 34 18.33 12.88 12.20
N LYS A 35 19.12 12.44 13.17
CA LYS A 35 20.04 13.30 13.95
C LYS A 35 21.35 13.56 13.21
N ALA A 36 21.92 12.52 12.62
CA ALA A 36 23.18 12.58 11.90
C ALA A 36 23.26 11.43 10.89
N SER A 37 22.87 11.68 9.64
CA SER A 37 22.82 10.65 8.59
C SER A 37 24.15 9.93 8.38
N SER A 38 25.27 10.63 8.51
CA SER A 38 26.62 10.06 8.40
C SER A 38 26.94 8.98 9.44
N SER A 39 26.14 8.82 10.51
CA SER A 39 26.32 7.77 11.49
C SER A 39 25.95 6.38 10.98
N PHE A 40 25.07 6.30 9.99
CA PHE A 40 24.52 5.04 9.45
C PHE A 40 24.64 4.93 7.92
N GLU A 41 24.93 6.04 7.25
CA GLU A 41 25.07 6.10 5.79
C GLU A 41 26.48 6.58 5.46
N HIS A 42 27.25 5.72 4.80
CA HIS A 42 28.64 6.06 4.39
C HIS A 42 28.69 6.98 3.16
N ILE A 43 27.56 7.14 2.47
CA ILE A 43 27.38 8.03 1.32
C ILE A 43 25.97 8.61 1.35
N ASN A 44 25.81 9.87 0.91
CA ASN A 44 24.50 10.44 0.73
C ASN A 44 23.77 9.74 -0.44
N PRO A 45 22.57 9.16 -0.22
CA PRO A 45 21.79 8.49 -1.26
C PRO A 45 21.64 9.29 -2.56
N GLU A 46 21.44 10.60 -2.46
CA GLU A 46 21.22 11.49 -3.61
C GLU A 46 22.42 11.51 -4.57
N LEU A 47 23.63 11.30 -4.07
CA LEU A 47 24.85 11.27 -4.91
C LEU A 47 24.89 10.10 -5.89
N VAL A 48 24.14 9.04 -5.60
CA VAL A 48 24.03 7.83 -6.44
C VAL A 48 22.64 7.68 -7.05
N GLY A 49 21.79 8.72 -6.99
CA GLY A 49 20.43 8.70 -7.52
C GLY A 49 19.46 7.87 -6.67
N GLY A 50 19.87 7.47 -5.46
CA GLY A 50 19.06 6.75 -4.49
C GLY A 50 18.19 7.70 -3.63
N GLN A 51 17.29 7.12 -2.88
CA GLN A 51 16.47 7.84 -1.91
C GLN A 51 16.49 7.11 -0.58
N ARG A 52 16.55 7.89 0.51
CA ARG A 52 16.39 7.35 1.85
C ARG A 52 14.95 6.89 2.05
N ARG A 53 14.80 5.68 2.59
CA ARG A 53 13.48 5.10 2.86
C ARG A 53 13.43 4.61 4.31
N PHE A 54 12.36 4.95 4.99
CA PHE A 54 12.07 4.41 6.32
C PHE A 54 11.00 3.33 6.18
N LEU A 55 11.40 2.09 6.45
CA LEU A 55 10.51 0.95 6.36
C LEU A 55 9.71 0.83 7.65
N MET A 56 8.39 0.80 7.52
CA MET A 56 7.48 0.65 8.64
C MET A 56 7.45 -0.81 9.09
N SER A 57 7.66 -1.05 10.36
CA SER A 57 7.60 -2.39 10.96
C SER A 57 7.20 -2.29 12.42
N GLU A 58 6.91 -3.43 13.02
CA GLU A 58 6.66 -3.58 14.47
C GLU A 58 7.73 -2.91 15.34
N VAL A 59 8.97 -2.85 14.84
CA VAL A 59 10.11 -2.19 15.48
C VAL A 59 10.20 -0.70 15.13
N SER A 60 9.32 -0.20 14.27
CA SER A 60 9.25 1.23 13.95
C SER A 60 8.87 1.99 15.21
N GLY A 61 9.76 2.84 15.65
CA GLY A 61 9.60 3.55 16.92
C GLY A 61 8.31 4.35 16.93
N ARG A 62 7.72 4.48 18.12
CA ARG A 62 6.53 5.32 18.40
C ARG A 62 6.56 6.68 17.66
N ARG A 63 7.76 7.24 17.47
CA ARG A 63 7.98 8.51 16.79
C ARG A 63 7.50 8.50 15.33
N MET A 64 7.82 7.46 14.58
CA MET A 64 7.45 7.37 13.17
C MET A 64 5.93 7.20 12.98
N ILE A 65 5.29 6.45 13.88
CA ILE A 65 3.82 6.32 13.89
C ILE A 65 3.19 7.68 14.19
N LEU A 66 3.75 8.44 15.14
CA LEU A 66 3.30 9.80 15.45
C LEU A 66 3.45 10.75 14.26
N ASP A 67 4.58 10.70 13.55
CA ASP A 67 4.80 11.55 12.38
C ASP A 67 3.71 11.27 11.32
N LYS A 68 3.33 10.01 11.13
CA LYS A 68 2.22 9.62 10.24
C LYS A 68 0.83 10.01 10.78
N ILE A 69 0.62 9.95 12.07
CA ILE A 69 -0.61 10.47 12.70
C ILE A 69 -0.73 11.98 12.43
N TRP A 70 0.37 12.72 12.57
CA TRP A 70 0.40 14.17 12.36
C TRP A 70 0.18 14.58 10.90
N GLU A 71 0.56 13.75 9.94
CA GLU A 71 0.18 13.94 8.52
C GLU A 71 -1.34 13.90 8.32
N VAL A 72 -2.05 13.09 9.10
CA VAL A 72 -3.52 12.97 9.06
C VAL A 72 -4.20 13.99 9.97
N ASP A 73 -3.64 14.21 11.16
CA ASP A 73 -4.17 15.13 12.18
C ASP A 73 -3.05 15.65 13.09
N SER A 74 -2.64 16.87 12.84
CA SER A 74 -1.58 17.55 13.59
C SER A 74 -1.98 17.96 15.03
N SER A 75 -3.26 17.87 15.38
CA SER A 75 -3.75 18.23 16.73
C SER A 75 -3.49 17.13 17.76
N ILE A 76 -3.19 15.90 17.32
CA ILE A 76 -3.01 14.75 18.21
C ILE A 76 -1.60 14.78 18.81
N THR A 77 -1.52 14.52 20.11
CA THR A 77 -0.25 14.47 20.83
C THR A 77 0.21 13.02 21.07
N LYS A 78 1.49 12.86 21.41
CA LYS A 78 2.07 11.52 21.68
C LYS A 78 1.44 10.82 22.90
N ASP A 79 0.83 11.57 23.81
CA ASP A 79 0.28 11.09 25.08
C ASP A 79 -1.24 10.89 25.01
N ASP A 80 -1.84 11.15 23.85
CA ASP A 80 -3.27 10.90 23.64
C ASP A 80 -3.58 9.40 23.64
N ALA A 81 -4.66 9.02 24.30
CA ALA A 81 -5.12 7.62 24.34
C ALA A 81 -5.37 7.03 22.95
N VAL A 82 -5.71 7.87 21.98
CA VAL A 82 -5.93 7.46 20.58
C VAL A 82 -4.61 7.01 19.92
N THR A 83 -3.49 7.62 20.29
CA THR A 83 -2.16 7.19 19.81
C THR A 83 -1.84 5.77 20.25
N ASP A 84 -2.11 5.44 21.51
CA ASP A 84 -1.90 4.09 22.03
C ASP A 84 -2.87 3.07 21.38
N SER A 85 -4.10 3.49 21.12
CA SER A 85 -5.09 2.66 20.40
C SER A 85 -4.64 2.35 18.97
N ILE A 86 -4.13 3.34 18.25
CA ILE A 86 -3.59 3.16 16.88
C ILE A 86 -2.41 2.20 16.91
N MET A 87 -1.46 2.40 17.84
CA MET A 87 -0.29 1.54 17.99
C MET A 87 -0.68 0.08 18.30
N LYS A 88 -1.66 -0.09 19.19
CA LYS A 88 -2.18 -1.42 19.52
C LYS A 88 -2.79 -2.09 18.30
N ARG A 89 -3.65 -1.36 17.56
CA ARG A 89 -4.31 -1.90 16.36
C ARG A 89 -3.31 -2.29 15.28
N LEU A 90 -2.28 -1.47 15.04
CA LEU A 90 -1.23 -1.80 14.08
C LEU A 90 -0.49 -3.08 14.45
N LYS A 91 -0.13 -3.26 15.72
CA LYS A 91 0.52 -4.49 16.21
C LYS A 91 -0.38 -5.72 16.07
N GLU A 92 -1.67 -5.58 16.37
CA GLU A 92 -2.64 -6.67 16.17
C GLU A 92 -2.70 -7.08 14.71
N MET A 93 -2.78 -6.12 13.77
CA MET A 93 -2.80 -6.41 12.35
C MET A 93 -1.50 -7.06 11.86
N GLU A 94 -0.34 -6.61 12.33
CA GLU A 94 0.95 -7.26 12.02
C GLU A 94 0.98 -8.71 12.53
N HIS A 95 0.44 -8.95 13.71
CA HIS A 95 0.30 -10.31 14.26
C HIS A 95 -0.69 -11.18 13.46
N GLU A 96 -1.72 -10.58 12.87
CA GLU A 96 -2.64 -11.22 11.94
C GLU A 96 -2.02 -11.47 10.55
N GLY A 97 -0.76 -11.04 10.32
CA GLY A 97 -0.01 -11.26 9.07
C GLY A 97 0.00 -10.07 8.10
N TYR A 98 -0.60 -8.93 8.47
CA TYR A 98 -0.49 -7.73 7.66
C TYR A 98 0.94 -7.20 7.64
N GLN A 99 1.38 -6.71 6.49
CA GLN A 99 2.68 -6.07 6.31
C GLN A 99 2.47 -4.67 5.75
N PHE A 100 2.92 -3.68 6.51
CA PHE A 100 2.79 -2.28 6.12
C PHE A 100 3.98 -1.77 5.30
N GLU A 101 5.00 -2.61 5.12
CA GLU A 101 6.17 -2.31 4.30
C GLU A 101 5.74 -2.17 2.83
N GLY A 102 5.88 -0.96 2.28
CA GLY A 102 5.40 -0.64 0.93
C GLY A 102 3.88 -0.46 0.81
N ALA A 103 3.15 -0.44 1.94
CA ALA A 103 1.70 -0.26 1.98
C ALA A 103 1.32 1.00 2.80
N GLU A 104 1.96 2.13 2.51
CA GLU A 104 1.78 3.38 3.24
C GLU A 104 0.32 3.86 3.25
N SER A 105 -0.39 3.72 2.15
CA SER A 105 -1.81 4.08 2.08
C SER A 105 -2.69 3.19 2.97
N THR A 106 -2.36 1.90 3.11
CA THR A 106 -3.08 1.01 4.04
C THR A 106 -2.86 1.45 5.48
N PHE A 107 -1.63 1.82 5.81
CA PHE A 107 -1.29 2.34 7.13
C PHE A 107 -2.06 3.63 7.45
N GLU A 108 -2.11 4.56 6.50
CA GLU A 108 -2.89 5.79 6.63
C GLU A 108 -4.38 5.50 6.83
N LEU A 109 -4.95 4.53 6.10
CA LEU A 109 -6.35 4.11 6.26
C LEU A 109 -6.62 3.58 7.67
N VAL A 110 -5.69 2.83 8.27
CA VAL A 110 -5.83 2.36 9.66
C VAL A 110 -5.89 3.56 10.61
N ILE A 111 -4.98 4.53 10.44
CA ILE A 111 -4.99 5.76 11.25
C ILE A 111 -6.32 6.49 11.08
N ARG A 112 -6.76 6.76 9.85
CA ARG A 112 -8.03 7.46 9.58
C ARG A 112 -9.23 6.76 10.19
N LYS A 113 -9.28 5.42 10.16
CA LYS A 113 -10.35 4.62 10.80
C LYS A 113 -10.34 4.81 12.32
N GLN A 114 -9.18 4.74 12.96
CA GLN A 114 -9.07 4.92 14.41
C GLN A 114 -9.42 6.35 14.86
N LEU A 115 -9.14 7.34 14.03
CA LEU A 115 -9.49 8.73 14.28
C LEU A 115 -10.95 9.08 13.94
N GLY A 116 -11.75 8.13 13.44
CA GLY A 116 -13.11 8.42 12.98
C GLY A 116 -13.16 9.33 11.73
N LYS A 117 -12.04 9.51 11.04
CA LYS A 117 -11.91 10.35 9.83
C LYS A 117 -12.00 9.56 8.53
N TYR A 118 -12.28 8.27 8.63
CA TYR A 118 -12.47 7.41 7.46
C TYR A 118 -13.88 7.57 6.90
N ARG A 119 -13.96 7.90 5.62
CA ARG A 119 -15.20 7.87 4.86
C ARG A 119 -15.06 6.84 3.75
N PRO A 120 -15.88 5.79 3.71
CA PRO A 120 -15.86 4.83 2.62
C PRO A 120 -16.36 5.51 1.33
N PHE A 121 -15.66 5.28 0.23
CA PHE A 121 -16.10 5.74 -1.08
C PHE A 121 -17.18 4.83 -1.68
N PHE A 122 -17.22 3.58 -1.24
CA PHE A 122 -18.25 2.60 -1.61
C PHE A 122 -18.39 1.53 -0.52
N GLU A 123 -19.48 0.83 -0.54
CA GLU A 123 -19.74 -0.38 0.24
C GLU A 123 -19.75 -1.58 -0.71
N LEU A 124 -18.92 -2.58 -0.45
CA LEU A 124 -18.93 -3.84 -1.19
C LEU A 124 -20.06 -4.72 -0.64
N GLU A 125 -21.07 -4.99 -1.46
CA GLU A 125 -22.17 -5.88 -1.06
C GLU A 125 -21.79 -7.35 -1.31
N HIS A 126 -21.35 -7.69 -2.52
CA HIS A 126 -20.79 -9.00 -2.84
C HIS A 126 -20.01 -8.99 -4.16
N PHE A 127 -19.22 -10.03 -4.37
CA PHE A 127 -18.58 -10.33 -5.65
C PHE A 127 -18.57 -11.82 -5.94
N LYS A 128 -18.44 -12.17 -7.21
CA LYS A 128 -18.19 -13.52 -7.69
C LYS A 128 -17.08 -13.47 -8.72
N ILE A 129 -16.21 -14.48 -8.69
CA ILE A 129 -15.17 -14.69 -9.68
C ILE A 129 -15.39 -16.07 -10.27
N ILE A 130 -15.34 -16.18 -11.61
CA ILE A 130 -15.48 -17.41 -12.37
C ILE A 130 -14.18 -17.57 -13.16
N GLY A 131 -13.42 -18.62 -12.87
CA GLY A 131 -12.29 -19.02 -13.68
C GLY A 131 -12.76 -19.91 -14.81
N GLU A 132 -12.29 -19.65 -16.03
CA GLU A 132 -12.63 -20.42 -17.21
C GLU A 132 -11.37 -20.96 -17.87
N GLN A 133 -11.39 -22.25 -18.18
CA GLN A 133 -10.36 -22.93 -18.95
C GLN A 133 -11.00 -23.47 -20.22
N PRO A 134 -11.11 -22.68 -21.30
CA PRO A 134 -11.70 -23.17 -22.55
C PRO A 134 -10.81 -24.24 -23.17
N THR A 135 -11.44 -25.18 -23.89
CA THR A 135 -10.73 -26.29 -24.54
C THR A 135 -9.75 -25.79 -25.61
N ASN A 136 -10.09 -24.67 -26.26
CA ASN A 136 -9.29 -24.01 -27.29
C ASN A 136 -9.20 -22.52 -26.91
N GLY A 137 -8.22 -22.13 -26.11
CA GLY A 137 -8.03 -20.73 -25.71
C GLY A 137 -7.16 -20.60 -24.48
N GLU A 138 -6.84 -19.36 -24.15
CA GLU A 138 -6.09 -19.02 -22.96
C GLU A 138 -7.00 -19.05 -21.72
N PHE A 139 -6.42 -19.31 -20.56
CA PHE A 139 -7.12 -19.20 -19.29
C PHE A 139 -7.58 -17.75 -19.08
N GLY A 140 -8.83 -17.59 -18.68
CA GLY A 140 -9.41 -16.29 -18.36
C GLY A 140 -10.22 -16.33 -17.08
N SER A 141 -10.63 -15.17 -16.62
CA SER A 141 -11.54 -15.03 -15.49
C SER A 141 -12.59 -13.97 -15.78
N SER A 142 -13.80 -14.21 -15.31
CA SER A 142 -14.87 -13.23 -15.28
C SER A 142 -15.17 -12.86 -13.83
N ALA A 143 -15.48 -11.61 -13.58
CA ALA A 143 -15.91 -11.14 -12.25
C ALA A 143 -17.22 -10.40 -12.34
N ILE A 144 -18.09 -10.63 -11.36
CA ILE A 144 -19.31 -9.86 -11.12
C ILE A 144 -19.16 -9.21 -9.76
N ILE A 145 -19.38 -7.90 -9.69
CA ILE A 145 -19.32 -7.15 -8.43
C ILE A 145 -20.61 -6.35 -8.22
N LYS A 146 -21.07 -6.32 -6.99
CA LYS A 146 -22.15 -5.44 -6.54
C LYS A 146 -21.63 -4.53 -5.46
N VAL A 147 -21.73 -3.23 -5.70
CA VAL A 147 -21.30 -2.19 -4.79
C VAL A 147 -22.41 -1.16 -4.61
N LYS A 148 -22.38 -0.47 -3.47
CA LYS A 148 -23.25 0.65 -3.20
C LYS A 148 -22.41 1.92 -3.06
N VAL A 149 -22.74 2.93 -3.86
CA VAL A 149 -22.08 4.24 -3.87
C VAL A 149 -23.15 5.30 -3.67
N ASP A 150 -22.98 6.17 -2.67
CA ASP A 150 -23.92 7.24 -2.32
C ASP A 150 -25.38 6.76 -2.23
N GLY A 151 -25.56 5.56 -1.64
CA GLY A 151 -26.88 4.96 -1.46
C GLY A 151 -27.46 4.24 -2.68
N LYS A 152 -26.79 4.26 -3.84
CA LYS A 152 -27.20 3.57 -5.07
C LYS A 152 -26.41 2.27 -5.23
N SER A 153 -27.13 1.15 -5.37
CA SER A 153 -26.52 -0.15 -5.66
C SER A 153 -26.34 -0.33 -7.16
N GLU A 154 -25.13 -0.73 -7.56
CA GLU A 154 -24.74 -1.00 -8.95
C GLU A 154 -24.13 -2.40 -9.06
N ILE A 155 -24.46 -3.09 -10.14
CA ILE A 155 -23.87 -4.37 -10.48
C ILE A 155 -23.14 -4.23 -11.82
N THR A 156 -21.90 -4.70 -11.86
CA THR A 156 -21.13 -4.78 -13.12
C THR A 156 -20.43 -6.11 -13.25
N ALA A 157 -20.02 -6.40 -14.46
CA ALA A 157 -19.19 -7.55 -14.78
C ALA A 157 -18.07 -7.14 -15.74
N ALA A 158 -16.96 -7.83 -15.64
CA ALA A 158 -15.82 -7.70 -16.55
C ALA A 158 -15.04 -9.02 -16.65
N GLU A 159 -14.31 -9.14 -17.73
CA GLU A 159 -13.33 -10.20 -17.97
C GLU A 159 -11.93 -9.66 -17.74
N GLY A 160 -10.99 -10.56 -17.50
CA GLY A 160 -9.57 -10.23 -17.31
C GLY A 160 -8.69 -11.46 -17.42
N ASP A 161 -7.39 -11.23 -17.53
CA ASP A 161 -6.36 -12.27 -17.67
C ASP A 161 -6.26 -13.18 -16.43
N GLY A 162 -6.86 -12.76 -15.32
CA GLY A 162 -6.89 -13.50 -14.07
C GLY A 162 -7.92 -12.92 -13.11
N PRO A 163 -8.13 -13.59 -11.95
CA PRO A 163 -9.22 -13.27 -11.03
C PRO A 163 -9.15 -11.85 -10.47
N VAL A 164 -7.95 -11.38 -10.16
CA VAL A 164 -7.75 -10.03 -9.61
C VAL A 164 -7.95 -8.96 -10.68
N ASN A 165 -7.43 -9.19 -11.89
CA ASN A 165 -7.61 -8.27 -13.01
C ASN A 165 -9.07 -8.14 -13.41
N ALA A 166 -9.81 -9.27 -13.49
CA ALA A 166 -11.24 -9.27 -13.77
C ALA A 166 -12.03 -8.49 -12.69
N LEU A 167 -11.69 -8.69 -11.42
CA LEU A 167 -12.35 -8.00 -10.31
C LEU A 167 -12.05 -6.50 -10.30
N ASP A 168 -10.79 -6.09 -10.53
CA ASP A 168 -10.40 -4.68 -10.65
C ASP A 168 -11.12 -4.01 -11.82
N SER A 169 -11.17 -4.67 -12.98
CA SER A 169 -11.88 -4.19 -14.15
C SER A 169 -13.38 -3.99 -13.91
N ALA A 170 -14.03 -4.95 -13.22
CA ALA A 170 -15.44 -4.84 -12.85
C ALA A 170 -15.68 -3.70 -11.85
N LEU A 171 -14.80 -3.54 -10.85
CA LEU A 171 -14.89 -2.48 -9.86
C LEU A 171 -14.71 -1.09 -10.48
N ARG A 172 -13.68 -0.91 -11.31
CA ARG A 172 -13.44 0.35 -12.03
C ARG A 172 -14.62 0.76 -12.89
N LYS A 173 -15.20 -0.18 -13.59
CA LYS A 173 -16.37 0.04 -14.47
C LYS A 173 -17.58 0.65 -13.73
N VAL A 174 -17.73 0.37 -12.43
CA VAL A 174 -18.70 1.05 -11.57
C VAL A 174 -18.17 2.39 -11.10
N LEU A 175 -16.98 2.36 -10.49
CA LEU A 175 -16.48 3.53 -9.76
C LEU A 175 -16.20 4.71 -10.67
N ASP A 176 -15.76 4.50 -11.92
CA ASP A 176 -15.51 5.56 -12.91
C ASP A 176 -16.76 6.41 -13.22
N ARG A 177 -17.96 5.85 -12.97
CA ARG A 177 -19.22 6.60 -13.13
C ARG A 177 -19.44 7.63 -12.01
N PHE A 178 -18.91 7.35 -10.81
CA PHE A 178 -19.07 8.18 -9.62
C PHE A 178 -17.81 9.02 -9.35
N TYR A 179 -16.65 8.52 -9.77
CA TYR A 179 -15.33 9.08 -9.52
C TYR A 179 -14.52 9.10 -10.82
N PRO A 180 -14.81 10.00 -11.76
CA PRO A 180 -14.15 10.04 -13.07
C PRO A 180 -12.63 10.18 -13.00
N GLU A 181 -12.10 10.76 -11.92
CA GLU A 181 -10.67 10.90 -11.66
C GLU A 181 -9.93 9.56 -11.54
N LEU A 182 -10.64 8.47 -11.21
CA LEU A 182 -10.04 7.13 -11.17
C LEU A 182 -9.54 6.65 -12.54
N SER A 183 -10.06 7.18 -13.62
CA SER A 183 -9.59 6.85 -14.98
C SER A 183 -8.11 7.16 -15.19
N THR A 184 -7.54 8.08 -14.41
CA THR A 184 -6.11 8.42 -14.46
C THR A 184 -5.24 7.51 -13.61
N ALA A 185 -5.84 6.76 -12.67
CA ALA A 185 -5.12 5.84 -11.81
C ALA A 185 -4.88 4.51 -12.51
N HIS A 186 -3.65 4.04 -12.52
CA HIS A 186 -3.26 2.76 -13.10
C HIS A 186 -2.38 1.98 -12.15
N LEU A 187 -2.43 0.65 -12.25
CA LEU A 187 -1.60 -0.24 -11.47
C LEU A 187 -0.15 -0.13 -11.95
N THR A 188 0.76 0.22 -11.04
CA THR A 188 2.19 0.34 -11.32
C THR A 188 2.98 -0.86 -10.84
N ASP A 189 2.51 -1.54 -9.79
CA ASP A 189 3.14 -2.74 -9.25
C ASP A 189 2.08 -3.63 -8.59
N TYR A 190 2.25 -4.94 -8.70
CA TYR A 190 1.38 -5.93 -8.08
C TYR A 190 2.20 -7.10 -7.56
N LYS A 191 2.10 -7.38 -6.27
CA LYS A 191 2.84 -8.45 -5.62
C LYS A 191 1.93 -9.26 -4.70
N VAL A 192 1.91 -10.56 -4.90
CA VAL A 192 1.28 -11.53 -3.99
C VAL A 192 2.37 -12.21 -3.17
N ARG A 193 2.16 -12.28 -1.87
CA ARG A 193 2.96 -13.10 -0.96
C ARG A 193 2.10 -14.25 -0.45
N VAL A 194 2.64 -15.44 -0.52
CA VAL A 194 2.02 -16.68 -0.02
C VAL A 194 2.77 -17.14 1.21
#